data_84c77e1c1c1ca5d77c24eb6583161a25
#
_entry.id   84c77e1c1c1ca5d77c24eb6583161a25
#
_cell.length_a   1.000
_cell.length_b   1.000
_cell.length_c   1.000
_cell.angle_alpha   90.00
_cell.angle_beta   90.00
_cell.angle_gamma   90.00
#
_symmetry.space_group_name_H-M   'P 1'
#
loop_
_entity.id
_entity.type
_entity.pdbx_description
1 polymer ?
#
loop_
_entity_poly.entity_id
_entity_poly.type
_entity_poly.pdbx_seq_one_letter_code
_entity_poly.pdbx_strand_id
1 'polypeptide(L)'
;MLKDAGVYMNSVKNTGRYGMQVYLMFESGCLRTIWLSETPEGKYFLRENGAKFRKDAVIEAKQGKWYLCEQNMETSETWSAGNLRFSEITDQCKYYIRMKGDNCILYAERVKPERLVFHNYGIAEGVPVRIGRAADNDVVYPNESVTRHHATLIRTSDGMLIQDHDSLTGTFVNGRRIKKQVLHIGDIVFIMGLKIIIGMKFISVNDGNERIQITSKEIRRFASNKFSTVPERKEQEELLFNRLPRKKKNLTPETITIESPPFSISDNQAPMILSMGGSMVMGGSALMRGNVASVLSMLLFPVMNRMYTDKDKKEYEALRKKKYSEYLENKRKEIWNEKIKEETVLNETYPPLNVVISYPSDKKRLWERGYREEDFLRLRIGYGEMPLKAEIKYPEQKFNLIEDPLEEKMFQLAHENVFLDRVPIMLSLTGNFVCGVIGNHKEKEEFLRRMIMRIAFLHSYDEVKLVLLLDQEILETMKYVRFLPHIWDDEKTFRFLATDTASAYLVGEYLNRQIEQEFEKTRDLSELLKEKAYYVVLAWNKQIFDKLEILKRVMKDDTNHGVSVVTFFEEVPQYVQEIINLHSDRANEITYLKESENYGEKFV
;
A
#
# COMPACT_ATOMS: atom_id res chain seq x y z
N MET A 1 -15.12 -10.34 -13.36
CA MET A 1 -13.75 -9.98 -12.96
C MET A 1 -12.66 -10.25 -14.01
N LEU A 2 -12.76 -11.27 -14.85
CA LEU A 2 -11.72 -11.58 -15.87
C LEU A 2 -11.87 -10.83 -17.21
N LYS A 3 -12.92 -10.05 -17.41
CA LYS A 3 -13.20 -9.34 -18.67
C LYS A 3 -12.53 -7.97 -18.78
N ASP A 4 -12.09 -7.39 -17.66
CA ASP A 4 -11.56 -6.01 -17.63
C ASP A 4 -10.03 -5.91 -17.59
N ALA A 5 -9.31 -7.04 -17.56
CA ALA A 5 -7.83 -7.03 -17.59
C ALA A 5 -7.24 -6.36 -18.85
N GLY A 6 -8.00 -6.33 -19.96
CA GLY A 6 -7.59 -5.64 -21.19
C GLY A 6 -7.78 -4.13 -21.16
N VAL A 7 -8.70 -3.62 -20.32
CA VAL A 7 -9.01 -2.19 -20.26
C VAL A 7 -8.03 -1.43 -19.37
N TYR A 8 -7.44 -2.09 -18.38
CA TYR A 8 -6.48 -1.46 -17.45
C TYR A 8 -5.07 -1.30 -18.01
N MET A 9 -4.74 -1.95 -19.12
CA MET A 9 -3.42 -1.82 -19.74
C MET A 9 -3.18 -0.49 -20.48
N ASN A 10 -4.21 0.30 -20.74
CA ASN A 10 -4.09 1.54 -21.52
C ASN A 10 -3.95 2.82 -20.70
N SER A 11 -3.92 2.75 -19.38
CA SER A 11 -3.75 3.95 -18.53
C SER A 11 -2.33 4.10 -17.99
N VAL A 12 -1.34 4.06 -18.87
CA VAL A 12 -0.04 4.66 -18.55
C VAL A 12 -0.26 6.17 -18.54
N LYS A 13 0.00 6.85 -17.42
CA LYS A 13 0.23 8.29 -17.43
C LYS A 13 1.26 8.55 -18.53
N ASN A 14 0.84 9.12 -19.64
CA ASN A 14 1.73 9.65 -20.65
C ASN A 14 2.35 10.93 -20.05
N THR A 15 3.15 10.77 -18.99
CA THR A 15 4.15 11.78 -18.68
C THR A 15 5.08 11.70 -19.85
N GLY A 16 5.09 12.70 -20.73
CA GLY A 16 5.83 12.75 -21.99
C GLY A 16 7.34 12.50 -21.87
N ARG A 17 7.71 11.42 -21.25
CA ARG A 17 9.06 10.90 -21.10
C ARG A 17 9.36 10.04 -22.31
N TYR A 18 9.71 10.71 -23.39
CA TYR A 18 10.49 10.05 -24.43
C TYR A 18 11.80 9.57 -23.79
N GLY A 19 12.20 8.35 -24.07
CA GLY A 19 13.41 7.77 -23.51
C GLY A 19 13.77 6.49 -24.25
N MET A 20 14.82 5.84 -23.77
CA MET A 20 15.33 4.61 -24.35
C MET A 20 15.25 3.48 -23.33
N GLN A 21 14.62 2.38 -23.69
CA GLN A 21 14.60 1.16 -22.89
C GLN A 21 15.82 0.31 -23.26
N VAL A 22 16.65 0.00 -22.28
CA VAL A 22 17.80 -0.89 -22.44
C VAL A 22 17.49 -2.22 -21.81
N TYR A 23 17.68 -3.30 -22.56
CA TYR A 23 17.55 -4.67 -22.11
C TYR A 23 18.93 -5.30 -22.00
N LEU A 24 19.23 -5.86 -20.85
CA LEU A 24 20.48 -6.58 -20.55
C LEU A 24 20.14 -8.06 -20.39
N MET A 25 20.55 -8.88 -21.36
CA MET A 25 20.33 -10.31 -21.38
C MET A 25 21.61 -11.03 -21.00
N PHE A 26 21.66 -11.55 -19.80
CA PHE A 26 22.83 -12.23 -19.24
C PHE A 26 22.89 -13.72 -19.66
N GLU A 27 24.08 -14.26 -19.84
CA GLU A 27 24.29 -15.68 -20.14
C GLU A 27 23.76 -16.60 -19.02
N SER A 28 23.79 -16.14 -17.77
CA SER A 28 23.14 -16.78 -16.62
C SER A 28 21.61 -16.95 -16.78
N GLY A 29 21.03 -16.38 -17.84
CA GLY A 29 19.62 -16.46 -18.14
C GLY A 29 18.77 -15.37 -17.52
N CYS A 30 19.38 -14.32 -16.98
CA CYS A 30 18.67 -13.17 -16.40
C CYS A 30 18.47 -12.06 -17.44
N LEU A 31 17.26 -11.45 -17.46
CA LEU A 31 16.97 -10.25 -18.22
C LEU A 31 16.80 -9.08 -17.26
N ARG A 32 17.55 -8.00 -17.49
CA ARG A 32 17.41 -6.73 -16.78
C ARG A 32 17.00 -5.61 -17.72
N THR A 33 16.30 -4.64 -17.19
CA THR A 33 15.87 -3.47 -17.95
C THR A 33 16.34 -2.18 -17.28
N ILE A 34 16.82 -1.23 -18.08
CA ILE A 34 17.23 0.10 -17.63
C ILE A 34 16.50 1.13 -18.49
N TRP A 35 15.94 2.14 -17.84
CA TRP A 35 15.35 3.29 -18.51
C TRP A 35 16.37 4.42 -18.61
N LEU A 36 16.61 4.92 -19.81
CA LEU A 36 17.46 6.08 -20.08
C LEU A 36 16.59 7.24 -20.52
N SER A 37 16.63 8.36 -19.78
CA SER A 37 15.88 9.58 -20.09
C SER A 37 16.36 10.25 -21.37
N GLU A 38 15.51 11.05 -22.02
CA GLU A 38 15.90 11.91 -23.17
C GLU A 38 16.88 13.02 -22.78
N THR A 39 16.85 13.45 -21.51
CA THR A 39 17.88 14.33 -20.94
C THR A 39 18.92 13.46 -20.25
N PRO A 40 20.04 13.13 -20.92
CA PRO A 40 21.02 12.21 -20.38
C PRO A 40 21.73 12.80 -19.17
N GLU A 41 21.52 12.20 -18.01
CA GLU A 41 22.21 12.54 -16.76
C GLU A 41 22.55 11.27 -15.97
N GLY A 42 23.73 11.25 -15.35
CA GLY A 42 24.13 10.19 -14.42
C GLY A 42 24.85 9.01 -15.04
N LYS A 43 24.99 7.97 -14.25
CA LYS A 43 25.71 6.71 -14.57
C LYS A 43 24.96 5.51 -14.05
N TYR A 44 24.93 4.42 -14.84
CA TYR A 44 24.39 3.12 -14.47
C TYR A 44 25.50 2.08 -14.54
N PHE A 45 25.85 1.50 -13.39
CA PHE A 45 26.85 0.44 -13.32
C PHE A 45 26.21 -0.91 -13.67
N LEU A 46 26.75 -1.57 -14.69
CA LEU A 46 26.34 -2.92 -15.05
C LEU A 46 27.14 -3.89 -14.18
N ARG A 47 26.47 -4.61 -13.30
CA ARG A 47 27.09 -5.49 -12.30
C ARG A 47 26.60 -6.92 -12.46
N GLU A 48 27.50 -7.84 -12.19
CA GLU A 48 27.17 -9.24 -12.01
C GLU A 48 26.47 -9.50 -10.65
N ASN A 49 25.72 -10.58 -10.55
CA ASN A 49 25.04 -11.03 -9.33
C ASN A 49 26.03 -11.21 -8.16
N GLY A 50 25.92 -10.38 -7.11
CA GLY A 50 26.59 -10.57 -5.84
C GLY A 50 28.07 -10.17 -5.75
N ALA A 51 28.68 -9.65 -6.79
CA ALA A 51 30.07 -9.17 -6.75
C ALA A 51 30.15 -7.79 -6.11
N LYS A 52 30.88 -7.69 -4.99
CA LYS A 52 31.26 -6.41 -4.40
C LYS A 52 32.14 -5.63 -5.39
N PHE A 53 31.63 -4.49 -5.89
CA PHE A 53 32.40 -3.42 -6.56
C PHE A 53 33.32 -3.82 -7.72
N ARG A 54 32.81 -4.46 -8.79
CA ARG A 54 33.52 -4.54 -10.06
C ARG A 54 32.88 -3.62 -11.09
N LYS A 55 33.69 -2.72 -11.65
CA LYS A 55 33.28 -1.72 -12.64
C LYS A 55 33.61 -2.25 -14.05
N ASP A 56 32.98 -3.33 -14.48
CA ASP A 56 33.32 -3.96 -15.75
C ASP A 56 32.69 -3.22 -16.94
N ALA A 57 31.47 -2.67 -16.78
CA ALA A 57 30.82 -1.84 -17.77
C ALA A 57 29.91 -0.80 -17.11
N VAL A 58 29.75 0.35 -17.74
CA VAL A 58 28.95 1.48 -17.26
C VAL A 58 28.18 2.10 -18.44
N ILE A 59 26.90 2.42 -18.24
CA ILE A 59 26.18 3.32 -19.11
C ILE A 59 26.31 4.72 -18.50
N GLU A 60 26.88 5.67 -19.25
CA GLU A 60 27.18 7.02 -18.78
C GLU A 60 26.63 8.07 -19.73
N ALA A 61 26.07 9.14 -19.17
CA ALA A 61 25.68 10.31 -19.91
C ALA A 61 26.90 11.20 -20.20
N LYS A 62 27.15 11.52 -21.49
CA LYS A 62 28.19 12.44 -21.94
C LYS A 62 27.67 13.29 -23.08
N GLN A 63 27.93 14.61 -23.03
CA GLN A 63 27.59 15.55 -24.12
C GLN A 63 26.13 15.43 -24.62
N GLY A 64 25.19 15.21 -23.69
CA GLY A 64 23.78 15.06 -24.05
C GLY A 64 23.39 13.75 -24.74
N LYS A 65 24.25 12.71 -24.64
CA LYS A 65 24.01 11.36 -25.17
C LYS A 65 24.38 10.29 -24.18
N TRP A 66 23.82 9.09 -24.38
CA TRP A 66 24.13 7.92 -23.59
C TRP A 66 25.21 7.08 -24.25
N TYR A 67 26.21 6.66 -23.48
CA TYR A 67 27.32 5.83 -23.93
C TYR A 67 27.45 4.59 -23.05
N LEU A 68 27.69 3.44 -23.68
CA LEU A 68 28.23 2.28 -23.04
C LEU A 68 29.75 2.45 -22.93
N CYS A 69 30.25 2.40 -21.71
CA CYS A 69 31.67 2.48 -21.42
C CYS A 69 32.14 1.11 -20.91
N GLU A 70 33.06 0.47 -21.63
CA GLU A 70 33.65 -0.82 -21.28
C GLU A 70 35.12 -0.64 -20.94
N GLN A 71 35.60 -1.32 -19.89
CA GLN A 71 37.01 -1.41 -19.58
C GLN A 71 37.62 -2.60 -20.32
N ASN A 72 38.75 -2.40 -21.00
CA ASN A 72 39.45 -3.49 -21.67
C ASN A 72 40.10 -4.39 -20.62
N MET A 73 39.62 -5.62 -20.48
CA MET A 73 39.89 -6.54 -19.37
C MET A 73 41.30 -7.16 -19.39
N GLU A 74 42.07 -6.92 -20.44
CA GLU A 74 43.37 -7.61 -20.58
C GLU A 74 44.48 -7.00 -19.73
N THR A 75 44.36 -5.79 -19.15
CA THR A 75 45.51 -5.07 -18.62
C THR A 75 45.43 -4.30 -17.31
N SER A 76 44.28 -4.11 -16.64
CA SER A 76 44.30 -3.40 -15.33
C SER A 76 43.06 -3.54 -14.44
N GLU A 77 43.32 -3.58 -13.12
CA GLU A 77 42.28 -3.58 -12.06
C GLU A 77 41.67 -2.19 -11.78
N THR A 78 42.16 -1.13 -12.43
CA THR A 78 41.77 0.26 -12.22
C THR A 78 41.27 0.91 -13.51
N TRP A 79 40.22 1.74 -13.41
CA TRP A 79 39.72 2.58 -14.52
C TRP A 79 40.78 3.63 -14.90
N SER A 80 41.52 3.40 -15.97
CA SER A 80 42.39 4.40 -16.57
C SER A 80 41.84 4.88 -17.91
N ALA A 81 41.98 6.17 -18.19
CA ALA A 81 41.39 6.82 -19.36
C ALA A 81 41.93 6.25 -20.72
N GLY A 82 42.99 5.48 -20.70
CA GLY A 82 43.60 4.93 -21.92
C GLY A 82 43.01 3.62 -22.45
N ASN A 83 42.19 2.90 -21.64
CA ASN A 83 41.68 1.57 -21.99
C ASN A 83 40.15 1.50 -22.03
N LEU A 84 39.46 2.64 -22.14
CA LEU A 84 38.01 2.71 -22.19
C LEU A 84 37.52 2.74 -23.64
N ARG A 85 36.63 1.81 -23.97
CA ARG A 85 35.86 1.85 -25.20
C ARG A 85 34.51 2.52 -24.95
N PHE A 86 34.17 3.54 -25.75
CA PHE A 86 32.88 4.24 -25.70
C PHE A 86 32.06 3.87 -26.92
N SER A 87 30.85 3.40 -26.71
CA SER A 87 29.89 3.11 -27.77
C SER A 87 28.59 3.88 -27.49
N GLU A 88 28.16 4.73 -28.42
CA GLU A 88 26.93 5.50 -28.30
C GLU A 88 25.73 4.55 -28.30
N ILE A 89 24.82 4.69 -27.32
CA ILE A 89 23.59 3.91 -27.24
C ILE A 89 22.53 4.61 -28.10
N THR A 90 22.17 3.99 -29.21
CA THR A 90 21.20 4.48 -30.19
C THR A 90 19.99 3.53 -30.26
N ASP A 91 18.91 3.98 -30.93
CA ASP A 91 17.74 3.12 -31.16
C ASP A 91 18.14 1.84 -31.91
N GLN A 92 17.76 0.69 -31.35
CA GLN A 92 18.03 -0.67 -31.85
C GLN A 92 19.50 -1.08 -31.89
N CYS A 93 20.36 -0.38 -31.15
CA CYS A 93 21.72 -0.85 -31.00
C CYS A 93 21.80 -2.16 -30.19
N LYS A 94 22.81 -2.96 -30.51
CA LYS A 94 23.12 -4.20 -29.84
C LYS A 94 24.60 -4.28 -29.55
N TYR A 95 24.96 -4.54 -28.28
CA TYR A 95 26.34 -4.70 -27.85
C TYR A 95 26.52 -6.00 -27.10
N TYR A 96 27.63 -6.69 -27.35
CA TYR A 96 28.07 -7.84 -26.57
C TYR A 96 29.08 -7.35 -25.54
N ILE A 97 28.71 -7.44 -24.28
CA ILE A 97 29.51 -6.99 -23.15
C ILE A 97 30.16 -8.21 -22.50
N ARG A 98 31.49 -8.22 -22.47
CA ARG A 98 32.26 -9.25 -21.76
C ARG A 98 32.49 -8.81 -20.32
N MET A 99 32.05 -9.61 -19.37
CA MET A 99 32.24 -9.36 -17.95
C MET A 99 32.89 -10.59 -17.28
N LYS A 100 33.65 -10.36 -16.22
CA LYS A 100 34.19 -11.49 -15.41
C LYS A 100 33.04 -12.21 -14.74
N GLY A 101 32.65 -13.37 -15.28
CA GLY A 101 31.69 -14.29 -14.68
C GLY A 101 30.36 -14.43 -15.40
N ASP A 102 29.86 -13.40 -16.09
CA ASP A 102 28.60 -13.49 -16.82
C ASP A 102 28.55 -12.48 -17.97
N ASN A 103 28.66 -12.96 -19.20
CA ASN A 103 28.57 -12.10 -20.39
C ASN A 103 27.12 -11.61 -20.55
N CYS A 104 26.99 -10.45 -21.20
CA CYS A 104 25.71 -9.82 -21.36
C CYS A 104 25.51 -9.30 -22.80
N ILE A 105 24.30 -9.44 -23.33
CA ILE A 105 23.86 -8.75 -24.53
C ILE A 105 23.06 -7.54 -24.09
N LEU A 106 23.52 -6.34 -24.48
CA LEU A 106 22.76 -5.11 -24.34
C LEU A 106 21.98 -4.86 -25.63
N TYR A 107 20.69 -4.66 -25.51
CA TYR A 107 19.83 -4.20 -26.61
C TYR A 107 19.07 -2.94 -26.15
N ALA A 108 19.10 -1.88 -26.94
CA ALA A 108 18.39 -0.65 -26.63
C ALA A 108 17.34 -0.35 -27.71
N GLU A 109 16.19 0.12 -27.27
CA GLU A 109 15.15 0.60 -28.19
C GLU A 109 14.53 1.90 -27.67
N ARG A 110 14.24 2.83 -28.57
CA ARG A 110 13.49 4.04 -28.22
C ARG A 110 12.03 3.66 -27.95
N VAL A 111 11.53 4.01 -26.77
CA VAL A 111 10.12 3.79 -26.44
C VAL A 111 9.29 4.85 -27.12
N LYS A 112 8.43 4.39 -28.02
CA LYS A 112 7.38 5.19 -28.64
C LYS A 112 6.04 4.76 -28.05
N PRO A 113 5.06 5.68 -27.92
CA PRO A 113 3.72 5.33 -27.41
C PRO A 113 3.09 4.15 -28.15
N GLU A 114 3.31 4.04 -29.45
CA GLU A 114 2.79 2.98 -30.30
C GLU A 114 3.35 1.59 -29.91
N ARG A 115 4.55 1.50 -29.34
CA ARG A 115 5.16 0.24 -28.87
C ARG A 115 4.56 -0.28 -27.56
N LEU A 116 3.74 0.54 -26.89
CA LEU A 116 3.01 0.17 -25.67
C LEU A 116 1.58 -0.27 -25.97
N VAL A 117 1.16 -0.24 -27.23
CA VAL A 117 -0.16 -0.69 -27.66
C VAL A 117 -0.14 -2.21 -27.85
N PHE A 118 -1.00 -2.89 -27.12
CA PHE A 118 -1.17 -4.34 -27.19
C PHE A 118 -2.51 -4.67 -27.86
N HIS A 119 -2.48 -5.62 -28.79
CA HIS A 119 -3.70 -6.17 -29.36
C HIS A 119 -3.88 -7.64 -28.96
N ASN A 120 -5.13 -8.03 -28.77
CA ASN A 120 -5.48 -9.37 -28.30
C ASN A 120 -5.76 -10.30 -29.47
N TYR A 121 -5.17 -11.50 -29.42
CA TYR A 121 -5.27 -12.52 -30.45
C TYR A 121 -5.70 -13.86 -29.84
N GLY A 122 -6.84 -14.39 -30.29
CA GLY A 122 -7.29 -15.71 -29.93
C GLY A 122 -6.42 -16.80 -30.56
N ILE A 123 -6.07 -17.81 -29.78
CA ILE A 123 -5.30 -18.99 -30.22
C ILE A 123 -6.18 -20.23 -30.11
N ALA A 124 -6.29 -20.98 -31.21
CA ALA A 124 -6.94 -22.29 -31.20
C ALA A 124 -6.11 -23.30 -30.43
N GLU A 125 -6.76 -24.28 -29.81
CA GLU A 125 -6.09 -25.34 -29.09
C GLU A 125 -5.38 -26.32 -30.07
N GLY A 126 -4.16 -26.70 -29.71
CA GLY A 126 -3.33 -27.60 -30.52
C GLY A 126 -2.66 -26.96 -31.74
N VAL A 127 -2.98 -25.71 -32.06
CA VAL A 127 -2.38 -25.00 -33.21
C VAL A 127 -1.08 -24.31 -32.79
N PRO A 128 0.07 -24.66 -33.43
CA PRO A 128 1.33 -24.01 -33.14
C PRO A 128 1.36 -22.57 -33.71
N VAL A 129 1.75 -21.61 -32.89
CA VAL A 129 2.02 -20.22 -33.29
C VAL A 129 3.52 -20.05 -33.37
N ARG A 130 4.06 -19.91 -34.59
CA ARG A 130 5.48 -19.74 -34.87
C ARG A 130 5.87 -18.28 -34.78
N ILE A 131 6.96 -18.01 -34.09
CA ILE A 131 7.46 -16.66 -33.80
C ILE A 131 8.89 -16.54 -34.35
N GLY A 132 9.17 -15.49 -35.11
CA GLY A 132 10.52 -15.27 -35.61
C GLY A 132 10.60 -14.14 -36.64
N ARG A 133 11.80 -13.93 -37.25
CA ARG A 133 12.00 -12.86 -38.23
C ARG A 133 11.65 -13.28 -39.68
N ALA A 134 11.56 -14.56 -39.98
CA ALA A 134 11.21 -15.03 -41.30
C ALA A 134 9.72 -14.82 -41.61
N ALA A 135 9.38 -14.51 -42.85
CA ALA A 135 8.03 -14.16 -43.26
C ALA A 135 7.01 -15.32 -43.19
N ASP A 136 7.48 -16.56 -43.07
CA ASP A 136 6.67 -17.77 -42.93
C ASP A 136 6.27 -18.09 -41.48
N ASN A 137 6.63 -17.23 -40.51
CA ASN A 137 6.13 -17.32 -39.16
C ASN A 137 4.72 -16.70 -39.02
N ASP A 138 4.01 -17.08 -37.98
CA ASP A 138 2.67 -16.56 -37.65
C ASP A 138 2.75 -15.18 -36.99
N VAL A 139 3.80 -14.97 -36.17
CA VAL A 139 4.20 -13.69 -35.59
C VAL A 139 5.55 -13.32 -36.19
N VAL A 140 5.55 -12.42 -37.14
CA VAL A 140 6.75 -11.97 -37.84
C VAL A 140 7.31 -10.71 -37.19
N TYR A 141 8.54 -10.80 -36.69
CA TYR A 141 9.26 -9.66 -36.15
C TYR A 141 10.60 -9.50 -36.88
N PRO A 142 10.68 -8.63 -37.92
CA PRO A 142 11.83 -8.50 -38.78
C PRO A 142 12.97 -7.70 -38.12
N ASN A 143 13.44 -8.18 -36.98
CA ASN A 143 14.61 -7.67 -36.27
C ASN A 143 15.78 -8.63 -36.52
N GLU A 144 16.93 -8.09 -36.96
CA GLU A 144 18.12 -8.92 -37.27
C GLU A 144 18.62 -9.74 -36.09
N SER A 145 18.36 -9.29 -34.87
CA SER A 145 18.72 -9.99 -33.65
C SER A 145 17.74 -11.13 -33.28
N VAL A 146 16.63 -11.27 -33.98
CA VAL A 146 15.68 -12.37 -33.81
C VAL A 146 16.01 -13.49 -34.79
N THR A 147 16.05 -14.72 -34.32
CA THR A 147 16.30 -15.90 -35.16
C THR A 147 15.17 -16.09 -36.18
N ARG A 148 15.47 -16.68 -37.35
CA ARG A 148 14.48 -16.89 -38.43
C ARG A 148 13.21 -17.60 -37.92
N HIS A 149 13.37 -18.69 -37.19
CA HIS A 149 12.34 -19.40 -36.41
C HIS A 149 12.81 -19.41 -34.97
N HIS A 150 12.30 -18.48 -34.16
CA HIS A 150 12.85 -18.20 -32.84
C HIS A 150 12.21 -19.08 -31.76
N ALA A 151 10.90 -19.12 -31.73
CA ALA A 151 10.13 -19.87 -30.75
C ALA A 151 8.78 -20.32 -31.31
N THR A 152 8.18 -21.31 -30.68
CA THR A 152 6.80 -21.75 -30.95
C THR A 152 5.98 -21.72 -29.69
N LEU A 153 4.78 -21.16 -29.77
CA LEU A 153 3.78 -21.13 -28.70
C LEU A 153 2.62 -22.04 -29.10
N ILE A 154 2.20 -22.94 -28.21
CA ILE A 154 1.09 -23.87 -28.45
C ILE A 154 0.13 -23.80 -27.24
N ARG A 155 -1.15 -23.62 -27.52
CA ARG A 155 -2.18 -23.78 -26.49
C ARG A 155 -2.53 -25.27 -26.33
N THR A 156 -2.44 -25.75 -25.08
CA THR A 156 -2.81 -27.13 -24.69
C THR A 156 -3.99 -27.11 -23.72
N SER A 157 -4.52 -28.25 -23.36
CA SER A 157 -5.54 -28.39 -22.30
C SER A 157 -5.08 -27.81 -20.96
N ASP A 158 -3.79 -27.92 -20.65
CA ASP A 158 -3.18 -27.59 -19.36
C ASP A 158 -2.65 -26.15 -19.30
N GLY A 159 -2.73 -25.40 -20.41
CA GLY A 159 -2.21 -24.03 -20.51
C GLY A 159 -1.56 -23.73 -21.84
N MET A 160 -0.69 -22.74 -21.88
CA MET A 160 0.11 -22.43 -23.06
C MET A 160 1.55 -22.91 -22.85
N LEU A 161 2.09 -23.59 -23.85
CA LEU A 161 3.47 -24.08 -23.86
C LEU A 161 4.29 -23.24 -24.83
N ILE A 162 5.42 -22.70 -24.38
CA ILE A 162 6.40 -22.06 -25.25
C ILE A 162 7.66 -22.91 -25.34
N GLN A 163 8.25 -22.96 -26.53
CA GLN A 163 9.52 -23.63 -26.80
C GLN A 163 10.41 -22.74 -27.66
N ASP A 164 11.61 -22.47 -27.18
CA ASP A 164 12.68 -21.79 -27.90
C ASP A 164 13.40 -22.77 -28.82
N HIS A 165 13.73 -22.35 -30.05
CA HIS A 165 14.41 -23.18 -31.05
C HIS A 165 15.92 -22.88 -31.10
N ASP A 166 16.59 -22.96 -29.93
CA ASP A 166 18.01 -22.64 -29.76
C ASP A 166 18.38 -21.28 -30.38
N SER A 167 17.54 -20.31 -30.10
CA SER A 167 17.71 -18.96 -30.61
C SER A 167 18.96 -18.27 -30.05
N LEU A 168 19.60 -17.43 -30.88
CA LEU A 168 20.85 -16.75 -30.51
C LEU A 168 20.67 -15.84 -29.29
N THR A 169 19.60 -15.06 -29.24
CA THR A 169 19.35 -14.09 -28.20
C THR A 169 18.48 -14.60 -27.06
N GLY A 170 17.83 -15.76 -27.24
CA GLY A 170 17.01 -16.43 -26.25
C GLY A 170 15.59 -15.89 -26.14
N THR A 171 14.71 -16.75 -25.65
CA THR A 171 13.35 -16.43 -25.22
C THR A 171 13.33 -16.27 -23.70
N PHE A 172 12.71 -15.22 -23.20
CA PHE A 172 12.62 -14.94 -21.78
C PHE A 172 11.16 -14.96 -21.32
N VAL A 173 10.89 -15.59 -20.18
CA VAL A 173 9.58 -15.59 -19.52
C VAL A 173 9.75 -14.95 -18.14
N ASN A 174 9.03 -13.85 -17.89
CA ASN A 174 9.12 -13.07 -16.66
C ASN A 174 10.57 -12.72 -16.27
N GLY A 175 11.41 -12.36 -17.26
CA GLY A 175 12.81 -11.99 -17.06
C GLY A 175 13.80 -13.17 -16.96
N ARG A 176 13.35 -14.42 -17.12
CA ARG A 176 14.19 -15.61 -17.07
C ARG A 176 14.27 -16.29 -18.43
N ARG A 177 15.47 -16.61 -18.89
CA ARG A 177 15.70 -17.36 -20.13
C ARG A 177 15.18 -18.79 -20.01
N ILE A 178 14.45 -19.24 -21.03
CA ILE A 178 13.86 -20.57 -21.07
C ILE A 178 14.25 -21.31 -22.35
N LYS A 179 14.23 -22.64 -22.30
CA LYS A 179 14.23 -23.48 -23.50
C LYS A 179 12.82 -24.00 -23.81
N LYS A 180 12.11 -24.43 -22.80
CA LYS A 180 10.72 -24.91 -22.89
C LYS A 180 10.03 -24.69 -21.55
N GLN A 181 8.83 -24.10 -21.56
CA GLN A 181 8.10 -23.79 -20.33
C GLN A 181 6.59 -23.76 -20.58
N VAL A 182 5.83 -24.31 -19.63
CA VAL A 182 4.38 -24.09 -19.54
C VAL A 182 4.14 -22.70 -18.97
N LEU A 183 3.32 -21.92 -19.67
CA LEU A 183 2.99 -20.55 -19.34
C LEU A 183 1.67 -20.47 -18.58
N HIS A 184 1.62 -19.61 -17.59
CA HIS A 184 0.42 -19.28 -16.85
C HIS A 184 -0.19 -17.97 -17.34
N ILE A 185 -1.47 -17.77 -17.06
CA ILE A 185 -2.15 -16.53 -17.38
C ILE A 185 -1.40 -15.36 -16.72
N GLY A 186 -1.11 -14.33 -17.53
CA GLY A 186 -0.38 -13.13 -17.12
C GLY A 186 1.14 -13.26 -17.22
N ASP A 187 1.71 -14.39 -17.64
CA ASP A 187 3.14 -14.46 -17.94
C ASP A 187 3.49 -13.57 -19.12
N ILE A 188 4.69 -12.97 -19.07
CA ILE A 188 5.23 -12.13 -20.15
C ILE A 188 6.36 -12.89 -20.83
N VAL A 189 6.18 -13.13 -22.12
CA VAL A 189 7.26 -13.59 -22.99
C VAL A 189 7.94 -12.37 -23.62
N PHE A 190 9.26 -12.33 -23.55
CA PHE A 190 10.08 -11.30 -24.16
C PHE A 190 11.07 -11.90 -25.17
N ILE A 191 11.12 -11.30 -26.37
CA ILE A 191 12.05 -11.64 -27.46
C ILE A 191 12.51 -10.34 -28.10
N MET A 192 13.65 -9.78 -27.68
CA MET A 192 14.29 -8.62 -28.33
C MET A 192 13.34 -7.42 -28.58
N GLY A 193 12.47 -7.09 -27.63
CA GLY A 193 11.49 -6.00 -27.76
C GLY A 193 10.07 -6.47 -28.11
N LEU A 194 9.88 -7.65 -28.68
CA LEU A 194 8.58 -8.29 -28.78
C LEU A 194 8.14 -8.74 -27.37
N LYS A 195 6.96 -8.29 -26.97
CA LYS A 195 6.33 -8.67 -25.69
C LYS A 195 5.00 -9.37 -25.94
N ILE A 196 4.83 -10.54 -25.36
CA ILE A 196 3.60 -11.32 -25.47
C ILE A 196 3.10 -11.61 -24.05
N ILE A 197 1.90 -11.14 -23.72
CA ILE A 197 1.25 -11.40 -22.44
C ILE A 197 0.25 -12.53 -22.62
N ILE A 198 0.31 -13.52 -21.74
CA ILE A 198 -0.51 -14.72 -21.82
C ILE A 198 -1.87 -14.50 -21.17
N GLY A 199 -2.93 -14.69 -21.92
CA GLY A 199 -4.33 -14.74 -21.44
C GLY A 199 -4.84 -16.18 -21.31
N MET A 200 -6.11 -16.34 -20.95
CA MET A 200 -6.70 -17.68 -20.77
C MET A 200 -6.80 -18.47 -22.09
N LYS A 201 -7.27 -17.83 -23.15
CA LYS A 201 -7.46 -18.41 -24.51
C LYS A 201 -6.92 -17.48 -25.60
N PHE A 202 -6.07 -16.52 -25.22
CA PHE A 202 -5.57 -15.51 -26.11
C PHE A 202 -4.18 -15.07 -25.67
N ILE A 203 -3.50 -14.38 -26.55
CA ILE A 203 -2.27 -13.64 -26.26
C ILE A 203 -2.48 -12.16 -26.55
N SER A 204 -1.79 -11.31 -25.81
CA SER A 204 -1.72 -9.89 -26.10
C SER A 204 -0.32 -9.56 -26.59
N VAL A 205 -0.21 -9.04 -27.80
CA VAL A 205 1.07 -8.75 -28.47
C VAL A 205 1.23 -7.25 -28.60
N ASN A 206 2.43 -6.71 -28.35
CA ASN A 206 2.77 -5.28 -28.51
C ASN A 206 3.03 -4.93 -29.98
N ASP A 207 2.06 -5.20 -30.84
CA ASP A 207 2.14 -4.98 -32.29
C ASP A 207 1.59 -3.62 -32.77
N GLY A 208 1.37 -2.70 -31.86
CA GLY A 208 0.99 -1.32 -32.20
C GLY A 208 2.08 -0.56 -32.96
N ASN A 209 3.29 -1.12 -33.10
CA ASN A 209 4.31 -0.64 -34.01
C ASN A 209 4.27 -1.44 -35.32
N GLU A 210 4.51 -0.79 -36.44
CA GLU A 210 4.45 -1.37 -37.79
C GLU A 210 5.45 -2.52 -38.05
N ARG A 211 6.30 -2.85 -37.08
CA ARG A 211 7.37 -3.85 -37.21
C ARG A 211 6.94 -5.26 -36.89
N ILE A 212 5.96 -5.43 -35.99
CA ILE A 212 5.45 -6.75 -35.64
C ILE A 212 4.21 -7.02 -36.48
N GLN A 213 4.23 -8.07 -37.27
CA GLN A 213 3.14 -8.43 -38.16
C GLN A 213 2.58 -9.80 -37.77
N ILE A 214 1.26 -9.89 -37.67
CA ILE A 214 0.54 -11.13 -37.48
C ILE A 214 0.03 -11.58 -38.85
N THR A 215 0.62 -12.65 -39.39
CA THR A 215 0.38 -13.13 -40.75
C THR A 215 -0.60 -14.31 -40.81
N SER A 216 -0.76 -15.01 -39.70
CA SER A 216 -1.58 -16.22 -39.62
C SER A 216 -3.07 -15.93 -39.64
N LYS A 217 -3.82 -16.66 -40.47
CA LYS A 217 -5.30 -16.65 -40.48
C LYS A 217 -5.92 -17.35 -39.25
N GLU A 218 -5.13 -18.16 -38.56
CA GLU A 218 -5.57 -18.93 -37.40
C GLU A 218 -5.49 -18.13 -36.10
N ILE A 219 -4.69 -17.05 -36.10
CA ILE A 219 -4.58 -16.10 -35.00
C ILE A 219 -5.54 -14.96 -35.28
N ARG A 220 -6.71 -14.95 -34.67
CA ARG A 220 -7.73 -13.94 -34.93
C ARG A 220 -7.66 -12.82 -33.93
N ARG A 221 -7.41 -11.60 -34.44
CA ARG A 221 -7.54 -10.39 -33.63
C ARG A 221 -9.00 -10.25 -33.18
N PHE A 222 -9.22 -10.04 -31.91
CA PHE A 222 -10.52 -9.67 -31.39
C PHE A 222 -10.41 -8.36 -30.60
N ALA A 223 -11.31 -7.45 -30.87
CA ALA A 223 -11.47 -6.29 -30.01
C ALA A 223 -12.09 -6.77 -28.69
N SER A 224 -11.55 -6.40 -27.57
CA SER A 224 -12.12 -6.70 -26.24
C SER A 224 -13.51 -6.04 -26.03
N ASN A 225 -14.07 -5.44 -27.04
CA ASN A 225 -15.13 -4.45 -27.03
C ASN A 225 -16.54 -4.94 -27.36
N LYS A 226 -16.93 -6.16 -26.96
CA LYS A 226 -18.38 -6.44 -27.00
C LYS A 226 -19.18 -5.81 -25.84
N PHE A 227 -18.55 -5.03 -24.98
CA PHE A 227 -19.21 -4.39 -23.83
C PHE A 227 -18.92 -2.89 -23.63
N SER A 228 -18.29 -2.21 -24.57
CA SER A 228 -18.24 -0.75 -24.49
C SER A 228 -19.15 -0.14 -25.55
N THR A 229 -20.31 0.28 -25.12
CA THR A 229 -21.13 1.34 -25.77
C THR A 229 -20.48 2.72 -25.58
N VAL A 230 -19.15 2.75 -25.43
CA VAL A 230 -18.40 4.00 -25.40
C VAL A 230 -18.12 4.35 -26.86
N PRO A 231 -18.59 5.50 -27.36
CA PRO A 231 -18.29 5.94 -28.73
C PRO A 231 -16.78 6.01 -28.91
N GLU A 232 -16.31 5.68 -30.13
CA GLU A 232 -14.90 5.82 -30.51
C GLU A 232 -14.42 7.23 -30.16
N ARG A 233 -13.67 7.33 -29.08
CA ARG A 233 -13.05 8.59 -28.68
C ARG A 233 -11.88 8.87 -29.61
N LYS A 234 -11.87 10.05 -30.15
CA LYS A 234 -10.75 10.60 -30.91
C LYS A 234 -9.46 10.46 -30.08
N GLU A 235 -8.37 10.08 -30.74
CA GLU A 235 -7.08 9.65 -30.21
C GLU A 235 -6.34 10.58 -29.22
N GLN A 236 -6.98 11.59 -28.66
CA GLN A 236 -6.34 12.61 -27.81
C GLN A 236 -6.92 12.78 -26.41
N GLU A 237 -7.90 12.00 -25.99
CA GLU A 237 -8.38 12.08 -24.62
C GLU A 237 -7.67 11.04 -23.75
N GLU A 238 -6.68 11.50 -22.99
CA GLU A 238 -6.14 10.74 -21.87
C GLU A 238 -7.28 10.33 -20.94
N LEU A 239 -7.45 9.01 -20.74
CA LEU A 239 -8.38 8.50 -19.74
C LEU A 239 -7.82 8.77 -18.33
N LEU A 240 -8.00 9.99 -17.87
CA LEU A 240 -7.66 10.37 -16.51
C LEU A 240 -8.71 9.74 -15.57
N PHE A 241 -8.26 8.89 -14.67
CA PHE A 241 -9.09 8.43 -13.57
C PHE A 241 -9.18 9.55 -12.53
N ASN A 242 -10.26 10.34 -12.60
CA ASN A 242 -10.53 11.36 -11.60
C ASN A 242 -11.11 10.68 -10.35
N ARG A 243 -10.35 10.70 -9.27
CA ARG A 243 -10.86 10.29 -7.96
C ARG A 243 -11.92 11.27 -7.51
N LEU A 244 -13.06 10.76 -7.09
CA LEU A 244 -14.05 11.60 -6.44
C LEU A 244 -13.52 12.08 -5.10
N PRO A 245 -13.79 13.35 -4.71
CA PRO A 245 -13.43 13.84 -3.39
C PRO A 245 -14.02 12.95 -2.30
N ARG A 246 -13.17 12.48 -1.39
CA ARG A 246 -13.59 11.64 -0.28
C ARG A 246 -14.45 12.45 0.70
N LYS A 247 -15.63 11.95 1.01
CA LYS A 247 -16.44 12.51 2.10
C LYS A 247 -15.92 11.97 3.43
N LYS A 248 -15.01 12.69 4.07
CA LYS A 248 -14.59 12.40 5.45
C LYS A 248 -15.65 12.94 6.41
N LYS A 249 -16.10 12.12 7.33
CA LYS A 249 -16.76 12.58 8.54
C LYS A 249 -15.67 12.86 9.55
N ASN A 250 -15.44 14.13 9.86
CA ASN A 250 -14.48 14.49 10.90
C ASN A 250 -15.06 14.11 12.26
N LEU A 251 -14.32 13.31 13.00
CA LEU A 251 -14.60 13.05 14.39
C LEU A 251 -14.10 14.25 15.19
N THR A 252 -15.01 15.12 15.59
CA THR A 252 -14.74 16.14 16.59
C THR A 252 -15.34 15.64 17.90
N PRO A 253 -14.53 15.07 18.82
CA PRO A 253 -15.03 14.63 20.10
C PRO A 253 -15.63 15.80 20.87
N GLU A 254 -16.83 15.65 21.38
CA GLU A 254 -17.44 16.68 22.24
C GLU A 254 -16.90 16.56 23.66
N THR A 255 -16.63 17.70 24.30
CA THR A 255 -16.28 17.71 25.73
C THR A 255 -17.56 17.66 26.54
N ILE A 256 -17.72 16.60 27.33
CA ILE A 256 -18.88 16.42 28.20
C ILE A 256 -18.52 16.91 29.60
N THR A 257 -19.18 17.96 30.06
CA THR A 257 -18.94 18.50 31.40
C THR A 257 -19.99 17.98 32.37
N ILE A 258 -19.52 17.43 33.50
CA ILE A 258 -20.35 16.98 34.62
C ILE A 258 -20.15 18.00 35.76
N GLU A 259 -21.22 18.58 36.24
CA GLU A 259 -21.20 19.59 37.28
C GLU A 259 -21.36 18.97 38.66
N SER A 260 -20.83 19.63 39.72
CA SER A 260 -21.02 19.22 41.10
C SER A 260 -22.48 19.19 41.53
N PRO A 261 -22.88 18.30 42.42
CA PRO A 261 -24.23 18.33 42.98
C PRO A 261 -24.48 19.66 43.76
N PRO A 262 -25.72 20.12 43.82
CA PRO A 262 -26.08 21.25 44.69
C PRO A 262 -25.70 20.96 46.13
N PHE A 263 -25.45 22.00 46.94
CA PHE A 263 -25.07 21.84 48.32
C PHE A 263 -26.07 21.02 49.15
N SER A 264 -25.55 20.12 49.98
CA SER A 264 -26.36 19.43 51.00
C SER A 264 -26.58 20.31 52.22
N ILE A 265 -27.75 20.18 52.86
CA ILE A 265 -28.05 20.89 54.11
C ILE A 265 -27.80 19.91 55.24
N SER A 266 -26.62 19.97 55.88
CA SER A 266 -26.35 19.23 57.10
C SER A 266 -26.83 20.00 58.33
N ASP A 267 -27.19 19.30 59.41
CA ASP A 267 -27.76 19.86 60.64
C ASP A 267 -26.83 20.89 61.33
N ASN A 268 -25.53 20.86 61.09
CA ASN A 268 -24.53 21.72 61.69
C ASN A 268 -24.11 22.93 60.82
N GLN A 269 -24.61 23.07 59.60
CA GLN A 269 -24.14 24.14 58.67
C GLN A 269 -25.18 25.23 58.37
N ALA A 270 -26.38 25.15 58.91
CA ALA A 270 -27.43 26.14 58.69
C ALA A 270 -27.00 27.62 58.96
N PRO A 271 -26.19 27.92 59.99
CA PRO A 271 -25.71 29.31 60.23
C PRO A 271 -24.60 29.73 59.27
N MET A 272 -23.81 28.79 58.72
CA MET A 272 -22.66 29.08 57.90
C MET A 272 -23.08 29.43 56.42
N ILE A 273 -24.13 28.80 55.94
CA ILE A 273 -24.66 29.03 54.60
C ILE A 273 -25.23 30.44 54.46
N LEU A 274 -25.81 31.02 55.53
CA LEU A 274 -26.26 32.42 55.53
C LEU A 274 -25.09 33.40 55.42
N SER A 275 -23.90 33.07 55.93
CA SER A 275 -22.72 33.94 55.85
C SER A 275 -22.00 33.84 54.48
N MET A 276 -22.17 32.74 53.74
CA MET A 276 -21.61 32.55 52.39
C MET A 276 -22.44 33.19 51.28
N GLY A 277 -23.63 33.75 51.57
CA GLY A 277 -24.47 34.43 50.58
C GLY A 277 -23.79 35.63 49.86
N GLY A 278 -22.69 36.17 50.43
CA GLY A 278 -21.89 37.21 49.78
C GLY A 278 -21.02 36.72 48.62
N SER A 279 -20.60 35.45 48.64
CA SER A 279 -19.73 34.91 47.58
C SER A 279 -20.53 34.34 46.39
N MET A 280 -21.84 34.15 46.50
CA MET A 280 -22.68 33.71 45.37
C MET A 280 -22.99 34.81 44.34
N VAL A 281 -22.74 36.10 44.69
CA VAL A 281 -22.90 37.22 43.72
C VAL A 281 -21.85 37.15 42.58
N MET A 282 -20.74 36.45 42.78
CA MET A 282 -19.77 36.18 41.70
C MET A 282 -20.20 35.09 40.72
N GLY A 283 -21.27 34.33 40.99
CA GLY A 283 -21.83 33.33 40.07
C GLY A 283 -22.65 33.89 38.89
N GLY A 284 -22.91 35.22 38.87
CA GLY A 284 -23.62 35.87 37.78
C GLY A 284 -22.96 35.78 36.40
N SER A 285 -21.66 35.54 36.38
CA SER A 285 -20.92 35.30 35.13
C SER A 285 -21.07 33.83 34.61
N ALA A 286 -21.51 32.90 35.45
CA ALA A 286 -21.72 31.52 35.06
C ALA A 286 -23.07 31.31 34.33
N LEU A 287 -24.06 32.16 34.60
CA LEU A 287 -25.34 32.19 33.91
C LEU A 287 -25.21 32.45 32.39
N MET A 288 -24.21 33.23 31.98
CA MET A 288 -23.92 33.51 30.57
C MET A 288 -23.26 32.35 29.84
N ARG A 289 -22.79 31.30 30.55
CA ARG A 289 -22.11 30.14 29.97
C ARG A 289 -22.96 28.84 29.92
N GLY A 290 -24.26 28.92 30.21
CA GLY A 290 -25.18 27.80 30.10
C GLY A 290 -24.98 26.67 31.13
N ASN A 291 -24.39 26.98 32.29
CA ASN A 291 -24.13 26.03 33.36
C ASN A 291 -25.42 25.64 34.10
N VAL A 292 -25.93 24.40 33.81
CA VAL A 292 -27.20 23.87 34.32
C VAL A 292 -27.20 23.74 35.85
N ALA A 293 -26.05 23.43 36.46
CA ALA A 293 -25.95 23.26 37.92
C ALA A 293 -26.11 24.57 38.64
N SER A 294 -25.59 25.67 38.09
CA SER A 294 -25.78 27.03 38.63
C SER A 294 -27.25 27.48 38.56
N VAL A 295 -27.92 27.13 37.47
CA VAL A 295 -29.36 27.40 37.30
C VAL A 295 -30.17 26.59 38.28
N LEU A 296 -29.82 25.31 38.49
CA LEU A 296 -30.50 24.42 39.45
C LEU A 296 -30.30 24.94 40.90
N SER A 297 -29.09 25.40 41.25
CA SER A 297 -28.80 26.01 42.57
C SER A 297 -29.62 27.27 42.79
N MET A 298 -29.77 28.12 41.76
CA MET A 298 -30.50 29.38 41.82
C MET A 298 -32.02 29.15 41.95
N LEU A 299 -32.57 28.13 41.31
CA LEU A 299 -34.00 27.77 41.46
C LEU A 299 -34.33 27.17 42.83
N LEU A 300 -33.37 26.54 43.50
CA LEU A 300 -33.54 25.92 44.81
C LEU A 300 -33.29 26.93 45.95
N PHE A 301 -32.62 28.06 45.72
CA PHE A 301 -32.27 29.07 46.73
C PHE A 301 -33.48 29.69 47.42
N PRO A 302 -34.60 30.05 46.78
CA PRO A 302 -35.80 30.56 47.44
C PRO A 302 -36.48 29.55 48.38
N VAL A 303 -36.36 28.25 48.04
CA VAL A 303 -36.90 27.16 48.86
C VAL A 303 -36.07 26.97 50.13
N MET A 304 -34.74 27.11 50.03
CA MET A 304 -33.80 27.03 51.17
C MET A 304 -34.05 28.09 52.21
N ASN A 305 -34.43 29.31 51.85
CA ASN A 305 -34.61 30.41 52.80
C ASN A 305 -35.86 30.30 53.66
N ARG A 306 -36.76 29.32 53.36
CA ARG A 306 -37.97 28.99 54.15
C ARG A 306 -37.81 27.76 55.05
N MET A 307 -36.65 27.06 55.01
CA MET A 307 -36.51 25.72 55.61
C MET A 307 -35.96 25.79 57.04
N TYR A 308 -36.86 25.85 57.99
CA TYR A 308 -36.51 25.73 59.42
C TYR A 308 -37.01 24.46 60.10
N THR A 309 -37.69 23.55 59.40
CA THR A 309 -38.21 22.32 59.95
C THR A 309 -37.49 21.07 59.39
N ASP A 310 -37.35 20.01 60.22
CA ASP A 310 -36.75 18.73 59.78
C ASP A 310 -37.49 18.08 58.60
N LYS A 311 -38.75 18.41 58.43
CA LYS A 311 -39.55 17.94 57.31
C LYS A 311 -39.11 18.60 56.00
N ASP A 312 -38.90 19.92 56.03
CA ASP A 312 -38.48 20.69 54.86
C ASP A 312 -37.08 20.26 54.39
N LYS A 313 -36.17 19.99 55.34
CA LYS A 313 -34.83 19.46 55.03
C LYS A 313 -34.88 18.10 54.33
N LYS A 314 -35.73 17.19 54.77
CA LYS A 314 -35.93 15.88 54.15
C LYS A 314 -36.53 15.98 52.73
N GLU A 315 -37.49 16.87 52.54
CA GLU A 315 -38.08 17.13 51.23
C GLU A 315 -37.06 17.74 50.25
N TYR A 316 -36.21 18.68 50.71
CA TYR A 316 -35.13 19.23 49.93
C TYR A 316 -34.12 18.17 49.51
N GLU A 317 -33.62 17.34 50.44
CA GLU A 317 -32.64 16.30 50.11
C GLU A 317 -33.26 15.21 49.17
N ALA A 318 -34.54 14.90 49.32
CA ALA A 318 -35.23 14.01 48.41
C ALA A 318 -35.31 14.61 46.98
N LEU A 319 -35.65 15.91 46.87
CA LEU A 319 -35.69 16.63 45.60
C LEU A 319 -34.30 16.75 44.95
N ARG A 320 -33.30 17.10 45.78
CA ARG A 320 -31.89 17.19 45.39
C ARG A 320 -31.41 15.86 44.80
N LYS A 321 -31.60 14.74 45.53
CA LYS A 321 -31.27 13.38 45.08
C LYS A 321 -31.97 13.04 43.77
N LYS A 322 -33.26 13.29 43.69
CA LYS A 322 -34.04 13.02 42.48
C LYS A 322 -33.53 13.81 41.29
N LYS A 323 -33.42 15.13 41.39
CA LYS A 323 -33.01 16.02 40.31
C LYS A 323 -31.59 15.78 39.84
N TYR A 324 -30.66 15.56 40.76
CA TYR A 324 -29.28 15.29 40.40
C TYR A 324 -29.10 13.87 39.82
N SER A 325 -29.84 12.89 40.30
CA SER A 325 -29.85 11.57 39.65
C SER A 325 -30.42 11.62 38.23
N GLU A 326 -31.48 12.40 37.96
CA GLU A 326 -32.01 12.64 36.62
C GLU A 326 -30.94 13.35 35.74
N TYR A 327 -30.19 14.28 36.30
CA TYR A 327 -29.09 14.99 35.60
C TYR A 327 -27.95 14.01 35.25
N LEU A 328 -27.47 13.19 36.17
CA LEU A 328 -26.43 12.19 35.89
C LEU A 328 -26.90 11.15 34.88
N GLU A 329 -28.15 10.74 34.92
CA GLU A 329 -28.72 9.83 33.90
C GLU A 329 -28.74 10.46 32.50
N ASN A 330 -29.04 11.76 32.40
CA ASN A 330 -28.96 12.47 31.13
C ASN A 330 -27.50 12.59 30.66
N LYS A 331 -26.54 12.84 31.57
CA LYS A 331 -25.10 12.85 31.23
C LYS A 331 -24.62 11.48 30.78
N ARG A 332 -25.08 10.40 31.39
CA ARG A 332 -24.78 9.04 30.93
C ARG A 332 -25.31 8.80 29.51
N LYS A 333 -26.50 9.31 29.18
CA LYS A 333 -27.05 9.26 27.81
C LYS A 333 -26.22 10.08 26.82
N GLU A 334 -25.72 11.26 27.23
CA GLU A 334 -24.83 12.07 26.39
C GLU A 334 -23.53 11.30 26.07
N ILE A 335 -22.89 10.69 27.09
CA ILE A 335 -21.70 9.86 26.92
C ILE A 335 -21.99 8.67 25.97
N TRP A 336 -23.13 8.00 26.15
CA TRP A 336 -23.55 6.90 25.30
C TRP A 336 -23.81 7.32 23.86
N ASN A 337 -24.43 8.46 23.65
CA ASN A 337 -24.66 8.99 22.30
C ASN A 337 -23.34 9.34 21.60
N GLU A 338 -22.37 9.89 22.32
CA GLU A 338 -21.04 10.18 21.77
C GLU A 338 -20.28 8.91 21.44
N LYS A 339 -20.38 7.85 22.29
CA LYS A 339 -19.89 6.51 21.98
C LYS A 339 -20.45 5.99 20.65
N ILE A 340 -21.77 5.97 20.46
CA ILE A 340 -22.40 5.48 19.23
C ILE A 340 -21.98 6.33 18.03
N LYS A 341 -21.89 7.63 18.18
CA LYS A 341 -21.43 8.54 17.13
C LYS A 341 -20.00 8.23 16.69
N GLU A 342 -19.09 8.04 17.65
CA GLU A 342 -17.68 7.72 17.39
C GLU A 342 -17.55 6.34 16.73
N GLU A 343 -18.22 5.31 17.23
CA GLU A 343 -18.27 3.96 16.62
C GLU A 343 -18.76 3.99 15.17
N THR A 344 -19.82 4.76 14.92
CA THR A 344 -20.39 4.92 13.57
C THR A 344 -19.41 5.57 12.62
N VAL A 345 -18.81 6.70 13.03
CA VAL A 345 -17.83 7.43 12.21
C VAL A 345 -16.60 6.58 11.90
N LEU A 346 -16.07 5.86 12.88
CA LEU A 346 -14.92 4.97 12.70
C LEU A 346 -15.22 3.83 11.71
N ASN A 347 -16.39 3.16 11.87
CA ASN A 347 -16.77 2.06 10.98
C ASN A 347 -17.11 2.52 9.56
N GLU A 348 -17.68 3.71 9.36
CA GLU A 348 -17.89 4.30 8.03
C GLU A 348 -16.58 4.74 7.37
N THR A 349 -15.63 5.29 8.17
CA THR A 349 -14.33 5.74 7.68
C THR A 349 -13.44 4.57 7.29
N TYR A 350 -13.47 3.49 8.08
CA TYR A 350 -12.67 2.29 7.88
C TYR A 350 -13.56 1.05 7.69
N PRO A 351 -14.20 0.90 6.55
CA PRO A 351 -15.19 -0.16 6.33
C PRO A 351 -14.57 -1.55 6.34
N PRO A 352 -15.37 -2.60 6.60
CA PRO A 352 -14.93 -3.98 6.54
C PRO A 352 -14.60 -4.41 5.11
N LEU A 353 -13.80 -5.48 4.95
CA LEU A 353 -13.27 -5.90 3.66
C LEU A 353 -14.36 -6.26 2.64
N ASN A 354 -15.45 -6.86 3.06
CA ASN A 354 -16.59 -7.19 2.18
C ASN A 354 -17.19 -5.94 1.51
N VAL A 355 -17.18 -4.78 2.18
CA VAL A 355 -17.60 -3.50 1.60
C VAL A 355 -16.52 -2.98 0.64
N VAL A 356 -15.24 -3.03 1.03
CA VAL A 356 -14.12 -2.57 0.19
C VAL A 356 -14.03 -3.34 -1.13
N ILE A 357 -14.27 -4.65 -1.12
CA ILE A 357 -14.28 -5.50 -2.33
C ILE A 357 -15.36 -5.07 -3.34
N SER A 358 -16.43 -4.41 -2.91
CA SER A 358 -17.46 -3.90 -3.81
C SER A 358 -17.08 -2.62 -4.57
N TYR A 359 -16.04 -1.89 -4.14
CA TYR A 359 -15.62 -0.60 -4.72
C TYR A 359 -15.32 -0.61 -6.22
N PRO A 360 -14.66 -1.65 -6.79
CA PRO A 360 -14.45 -1.72 -8.24
C PRO A 360 -15.74 -1.70 -9.06
N SER A 361 -16.84 -2.22 -8.51
CA SER A 361 -18.15 -2.21 -9.17
C SER A 361 -18.83 -0.84 -9.10
N ASP A 362 -18.71 -0.14 -7.98
CA ASP A 362 -19.29 1.18 -7.78
C ASP A 362 -18.41 2.33 -8.32
N LYS A 363 -17.09 2.14 -8.40
CA LYS A 363 -16.07 3.11 -8.82
C LYS A 363 -16.02 4.41 -8.01
N LYS A 364 -16.97 4.66 -7.09
CA LYS A 364 -17.06 5.91 -6.32
C LYS A 364 -16.02 6.02 -5.22
N ARG A 365 -15.63 4.89 -4.64
CA ARG A 365 -14.69 4.83 -3.53
C ARG A 365 -13.39 4.06 -3.88
N LEU A 366 -13.25 3.63 -5.14
CA LEU A 366 -12.04 2.98 -5.60
C LEU A 366 -10.86 3.95 -5.50
N TRP A 367 -9.77 3.51 -4.85
CA TRP A 367 -8.55 4.30 -4.64
C TRP A 367 -8.78 5.64 -3.94
N GLU A 368 -9.74 5.68 -3.01
CA GLU A 368 -10.13 6.92 -2.30
C GLU A 368 -9.05 7.48 -1.38
N ARG A 369 -8.02 6.68 -1.03
CA ARG A 369 -6.97 7.09 -0.10
C ARG A 369 -5.67 7.39 -0.85
N GLY A 370 -5.44 8.66 -1.10
CA GLY A 370 -4.21 9.15 -1.74
C GLY A 370 -3.13 9.49 -0.71
N TYR A 371 -1.90 9.70 -1.20
CA TYR A 371 -0.73 10.02 -0.37
C TYR A 371 -0.87 11.32 0.46
N ARG A 372 -1.81 12.21 0.11
CA ARG A 372 -2.09 13.45 0.85
C ARG A 372 -3.02 13.26 2.04
N GLU A 373 -3.63 12.07 2.16
CA GLU A 373 -4.56 11.77 3.23
C GLU A 373 -3.82 11.30 4.49
N GLU A 374 -4.25 11.76 5.67
CA GLU A 374 -3.65 11.36 6.96
C GLU A 374 -3.70 9.85 7.23
N ASP A 375 -4.66 9.16 6.61
CA ASP A 375 -4.84 7.72 6.72
C ASP A 375 -4.29 6.94 5.50
N PHE A 376 -3.34 7.56 4.77
CA PHE A 376 -2.60 6.87 3.72
C PHE A 376 -1.89 5.64 4.28
N LEU A 377 -2.11 4.48 3.68
CA LEU A 377 -1.61 3.17 4.11
C LEU A 377 -1.92 2.81 5.56
N ARG A 378 -2.98 3.38 6.11
CA ARG A 378 -3.56 2.95 7.38
C ARG A 378 -4.63 1.90 7.12
N LEU A 379 -4.30 0.65 7.41
CA LEU A 379 -5.11 -0.51 7.05
C LEU A 379 -5.89 -1.03 8.26
N ARG A 380 -7.18 -1.29 8.08
CA ARG A 380 -7.96 -1.99 9.07
C ARG A 380 -7.55 -3.46 9.10
N ILE A 381 -7.11 -3.96 10.25
CA ILE A 381 -6.71 -5.37 10.43
C ILE A 381 -7.81 -6.23 11.06
N GLY A 382 -8.68 -5.64 11.86
CA GLY A 382 -9.76 -6.34 12.52
C GLY A 382 -10.72 -5.42 13.25
N TYR A 383 -11.42 -5.97 14.21
CA TYR A 383 -12.30 -5.30 15.17
C TYR A 383 -11.75 -5.47 16.58
N GLY A 384 -11.82 -4.45 17.38
CA GLY A 384 -11.43 -4.47 18.78
C GLY A 384 -12.20 -3.48 19.61
N GLU A 385 -11.70 -3.22 20.80
CA GLU A 385 -12.19 -2.22 21.73
C GLU A 385 -11.18 -1.09 21.83
N MET A 386 -11.66 0.14 21.89
CA MET A 386 -10.83 1.33 22.05
C MET A 386 -11.46 2.26 23.10
N PRO A 387 -10.67 3.00 23.90
CA PRO A 387 -11.23 3.98 24.81
C PRO A 387 -11.94 5.10 24.03
N LEU A 388 -13.05 5.59 24.60
CA LEU A 388 -13.77 6.75 24.07
C LEU A 388 -12.83 7.97 24.05
N LYS A 389 -12.80 8.72 22.95
CA LYS A 389 -11.96 9.93 22.83
C LYS A 389 -12.58 11.19 23.40
N ALA A 390 -13.91 11.17 23.60
CA ALA A 390 -14.59 12.30 24.21
C ALA A 390 -14.02 12.60 25.59
N GLU A 391 -13.66 13.85 25.83
CA GLU A 391 -13.12 14.31 27.11
C GLU A 391 -14.27 14.50 28.12
N ILE A 392 -14.20 13.81 29.26
CA ILE A 392 -15.17 13.99 30.36
C ILE A 392 -14.53 14.95 31.37
N LYS A 393 -15.05 16.18 31.45
CA LYS A 393 -14.63 17.19 32.43
C LYS A 393 -15.53 17.14 33.66
N TYR A 394 -14.92 17.10 34.82
CA TYR A 394 -15.60 17.11 36.09
C TYR A 394 -14.80 17.96 37.10
N PRO A 395 -15.44 18.49 38.17
CA PRO A 395 -14.77 19.24 39.21
C PRO A 395 -13.74 18.42 39.98
N GLU A 396 -12.65 19.04 40.40
CA GLU A 396 -11.67 18.38 41.27
C GLU A 396 -12.28 17.98 42.60
N GLN A 397 -11.90 16.83 43.11
CA GLN A 397 -12.31 16.35 44.40
C GLN A 397 -11.72 17.23 45.49
N LYS A 398 -12.59 17.94 46.19
CA LYS A 398 -12.19 18.77 47.35
C LYS A 398 -12.25 17.96 48.61
N PHE A 399 -11.32 18.24 49.55
CA PHE A 399 -11.38 17.68 50.88
C PHE A 399 -12.62 18.18 51.59
N ASN A 400 -13.57 17.32 51.88
CA ASN A 400 -14.79 17.59 52.65
C ASN A 400 -14.79 16.73 53.91
N LEU A 401 -15.19 17.32 55.06
CA LEU A 401 -15.36 16.58 56.31
C LEU A 401 -16.55 15.61 56.31
N ILE A 402 -17.51 15.86 55.41
CA ILE A 402 -18.73 15.03 55.24
C ILE A 402 -18.78 14.61 53.78
N GLU A 403 -18.73 13.33 53.53
CA GLU A 403 -18.85 12.76 52.19
C GLU A 403 -20.28 12.92 51.67
N ASP A 404 -20.43 13.43 50.47
CA ASP A 404 -21.73 13.54 49.79
C ASP A 404 -21.93 12.36 48.84
N PRO A 405 -22.95 11.49 49.10
CA PRO A 405 -23.20 10.35 48.22
C PRO A 405 -23.54 10.69 46.78
N LEU A 406 -23.93 11.94 46.50
CA LEU A 406 -24.17 12.40 45.12
C LEU A 406 -22.87 12.80 44.43
N GLU A 407 -21.93 13.35 45.17
CA GLU A 407 -20.58 13.64 44.68
C GLU A 407 -19.84 12.34 44.32
N GLU A 408 -19.97 11.32 45.19
CA GLU A 408 -19.44 9.99 44.89
C GLU A 408 -20.00 9.40 43.58
N LYS A 409 -21.33 9.49 43.38
CA LYS A 409 -21.95 9.05 42.11
C LYS A 409 -21.48 9.85 40.90
N MET A 410 -21.20 11.12 41.05
CA MET A 410 -20.59 11.96 40.00
C MET A 410 -19.22 11.40 39.62
N PHE A 411 -18.34 11.16 40.60
CA PHE A 411 -17.01 10.62 40.35
C PHE A 411 -17.06 9.20 39.76
N GLN A 412 -18.00 8.37 40.22
CA GLN A 412 -18.20 7.05 39.62
C GLN A 412 -18.54 7.16 38.12
N LEU A 413 -19.46 8.05 37.73
CA LEU A 413 -19.79 8.27 36.34
C LEU A 413 -18.61 8.87 35.55
N ALA A 414 -17.88 9.83 36.15
CA ALA A 414 -16.76 10.52 35.51
C ALA A 414 -15.54 9.60 35.25
N HIS A 415 -15.31 8.63 36.18
CA HIS A 415 -14.23 7.65 36.06
C HIS A 415 -14.68 6.32 35.42
N GLU A 416 -15.93 6.22 34.96
CA GLU A 416 -16.40 5.06 34.24
C GLU A 416 -15.61 4.94 32.91
N ASN A 417 -14.76 3.91 32.81
CA ASN A 417 -14.01 3.65 31.59
C ASN A 417 -14.99 3.20 30.49
N VAL A 418 -15.32 4.10 29.57
CA VAL A 418 -16.20 3.80 28.47
C VAL A 418 -15.35 3.37 27.27
N PHE A 419 -15.54 2.13 26.84
CA PHE A 419 -14.90 1.59 25.64
C PHE A 419 -15.89 1.58 24.48
N LEU A 420 -15.35 1.89 23.32
CA LEU A 420 -16.01 1.68 22.03
C LEU A 420 -15.94 0.18 21.70
N ASP A 421 -17.05 -0.41 21.28
CA ASP A 421 -17.14 -1.82 20.97
C ASP A 421 -17.09 -2.03 19.44
N ARG A 422 -16.38 -3.09 19.01
CA ARG A 422 -16.31 -3.49 17.60
C ARG A 422 -15.90 -2.36 16.64
N VAL A 423 -14.95 -1.56 17.05
CA VAL A 423 -14.33 -0.52 16.24
C VAL A 423 -13.14 -1.06 15.44
N PRO A 424 -12.79 -0.42 14.30
CA PRO A 424 -11.67 -0.87 13.48
C PRO A 424 -10.34 -0.69 14.20
N ILE A 425 -9.57 -1.77 14.32
CA ILE A 425 -8.16 -1.73 14.74
C ILE A 425 -7.31 -1.54 13.49
N MET A 426 -6.36 -0.61 13.56
CA MET A 426 -5.62 -0.10 12.42
C MET A 426 -4.14 -0.42 12.50
N LEU A 427 -3.57 -0.86 11.38
CA LEU A 427 -2.13 -0.99 11.13
C LEU A 427 -1.67 0.20 10.28
N SER A 428 -0.70 0.97 10.73
CA SER A 428 -0.12 2.09 9.98
C SER A 428 1.20 1.68 9.34
N LEU A 429 1.19 1.45 8.03
CA LEU A 429 2.41 1.06 7.30
C LEU A 429 3.37 2.22 7.07
N THR A 430 2.92 3.47 7.22
CA THR A 430 3.80 4.64 7.12
C THR A 430 4.43 5.04 8.44
N GLY A 431 3.74 4.80 9.56
CA GLY A 431 4.21 5.09 10.91
C GLY A 431 5.14 3.97 11.41
N ASN A 432 4.62 2.76 11.55
CA ASN A 432 5.40 1.55 11.89
C ASN A 432 5.66 0.77 10.59
N PHE A 433 6.69 1.19 9.86
CA PHE A 433 6.95 0.69 8.51
C PHE A 433 7.68 -0.67 8.47
N VAL A 434 8.06 -1.22 9.63
CA VAL A 434 8.62 -2.59 9.77
C VAL A 434 7.74 -3.39 10.72
N CYS A 435 6.99 -4.34 10.16
CA CYS A 435 6.02 -5.14 10.90
C CYS A 435 6.31 -6.64 10.76
N GLY A 436 6.17 -7.40 11.86
CA GLY A 436 6.24 -8.86 11.88
C GLY A 436 4.87 -9.48 12.13
N VAL A 437 4.45 -10.42 11.30
CA VAL A 437 3.22 -11.19 11.46
C VAL A 437 3.56 -12.62 11.83
N ILE A 438 3.09 -13.06 13.00
CA ILE A 438 3.29 -14.40 13.54
C ILE A 438 1.94 -15.09 13.68
N GLY A 439 1.93 -16.38 13.50
CA GLY A 439 0.74 -17.21 13.59
C GLY A 439 0.92 -18.49 12.79
N ASN A 440 -0.09 -19.34 12.77
CA ASN A 440 -0.01 -20.51 11.92
C ASN A 440 -0.16 -20.14 10.43
N HIS A 441 0.17 -21.07 9.56
CA HIS A 441 0.22 -20.87 8.12
C HIS A 441 -1.09 -20.33 7.54
N LYS A 442 -2.22 -20.89 7.96
CA LYS A 442 -3.55 -20.54 7.42
C LYS A 442 -3.97 -19.11 7.78
N GLU A 443 -3.78 -18.72 9.06
CA GLU A 443 -4.09 -17.36 9.51
C GLU A 443 -3.18 -16.33 8.83
N LYS A 444 -1.87 -16.61 8.73
CA LYS A 444 -0.91 -15.74 8.02
C LYS A 444 -1.31 -15.56 6.55
N GLU A 445 -1.68 -16.65 5.85
CA GLU A 445 -2.13 -16.59 4.44
C GLU A 445 -3.40 -15.75 4.28
N GLU A 446 -4.39 -15.95 5.15
CA GLU A 446 -5.62 -15.16 5.09
C GLU A 446 -5.37 -13.68 5.40
N PHE A 447 -4.53 -13.39 6.37
CA PHE A 447 -4.13 -12.03 6.72
C PHE A 447 -3.40 -11.34 5.55
N LEU A 448 -2.43 -12.02 4.93
CA LEU A 448 -1.74 -11.56 3.72
C LEU A 448 -2.72 -11.23 2.60
N ARG A 449 -3.67 -12.12 2.34
CA ARG A 449 -4.73 -11.93 1.34
C ARG A 449 -5.58 -10.70 1.61
N ARG A 450 -5.99 -10.51 2.88
CA ARG A 450 -6.77 -9.33 3.31
C ARG A 450 -5.98 -8.03 3.14
N MET A 451 -4.69 -8.02 3.46
CA MET A 451 -3.81 -6.86 3.27
C MET A 451 -3.69 -6.48 1.79
N ILE A 452 -3.36 -7.44 0.92
CA ILE A 452 -3.24 -7.21 -0.53
C ILE A 452 -4.53 -6.60 -1.09
N MET A 453 -5.69 -7.17 -0.74
CA MET A 453 -6.99 -6.66 -1.22
C MET A 453 -7.28 -5.25 -0.74
N ARG A 454 -7.00 -4.94 0.54
CA ARG A 454 -7.21 -3.59 1.08
C ARG A 454 -6.33 -2.56 0.39
N ILE A 455 -5.05 -2.86 0.20
CA ILE A 455 -4.12 -1.97 -0.49
C ILE A 455 -4.59 -1.76 -1.93
N ALA A 456 -4.89 -2.83 -2.65
CA ALA A 456 -5.26 -2.76 -4.06
C ALA A 456 -6.57 -2.00 -4.34
N PHE A 457 -7.53 -1.99 -3.41
CA PHE A 457 -8.80 -1.29 -3.61
C PHE A 457 -8.86 0.11 -2.99
N LEU A 458 -8.05 0.39 -1.97
CA LEU A 458 -8.06 1.68 -1.28
C LEU A 458 -7.02 2.66 -1.83
N HIS A 459 -5.92 2.18 -2.39
CA HIS A 459 -4.81 2.98 -2.90
C HIS A 459 -4.62 2.77 -4.39
N SER A 460 -4.22 3.81 -5.10
CA SER A 460 -3.93 3.73 -6.52
C SER A 460 -2.56 3.09 -6.77
N TYR A 461 -2.44 2.36 -7.87
CA TYR A 461 -1.21 1.68 -8.28
C TYR A 461 -0.07 2.63 -8.72
N ASP A 462 -0.38 3.88 -9.01
CA ASP A 462 0.60 4.93 -9.29
C ASP A 462 1.17 5.56 -8.01
N GLU A 463 0.48 5.42 -6.87
CA GLU A 463 0.94 5.90 -5.58
C GLU A 463 1.51 4.78 -4.69
N VAL A 464 1.02 3.54 -4.84
CA VAL A 464 1.44 2.40 -4.03
C VAL A 464 1.79 1.21 -4.93
N LYS A 465 2.99 0.69 -4.76
CA LYS A 465 3.45 -0.56 -5.38
C LYS A 465 3.51 -1.68 -4.34
N LEU A 466 3.03 -2.86 -4.72
CA LEU A 466 3.11 -4.07 -3.91
C LEU A 466 4.29 -4.93 -4.37
N VAL A 467 5.21 -5.20 -3.46
CA VAL A 467 6.35 -6.11 -3.67
C VAL A 467 6.07 -7.41 -2.92
N LEU A 468 5.91 -8.50 -3.64
CA LEU A 468 5.51 -9.79 -3.10
C LEU A 468 6.69 -10.78 -3.17
N LEU A 469 7.18 -11.22 -2.01
CA LEU A 469 8.23 -12.23 -1.88
C LEU A 469 7.59 -13.52 -1.34
N LEU A 470 7.13 -14.39 -2.24
CA LEU A 470 6.26 -15.51 -1.92
C LEU A 470 6.90 -16.85 -2.26
N ASP A 471 6.41 -17.90 -1.61
CA ASP A 471 6.60 -19.27 -2.08
C ASP A 471 5.70 -19.57 -3.28
N GLN A 472 6.11 -20.51 -4.12
CA GLN A 472 5.31 -20.93 -5.26
C GLN A 472 3.95 -21.50 -4.82
N GLU A 473 3.90 -22.18 -3.68
CA GLU A 473 2.68 -22.72 -3.10
C GLU A 473 1.68 -21.61 -2.75
N ILE A 474 2.12 -20.56 -2.04
CA ILE A 474 1.29 -19.40 -1.70
C ILE A 474 0.81 -18.67 -2.94
N LEU A 475 1.69 -18.52 -3.95
CA LEU A 475 1.30 -17.89 -5.21
C LEU A 475 0.21 -18.68 -5.94
N GLU A 476 0.23 -20.00 -5.90
CA GLU A 476 -0.82 -20.85 -6.52
C GLU A 476 -2.20 -20.64 -5.85
N THR A 477 -2.25 -20.40 -4.54
CA THR A 477 -3.51 -20.08 -3.83
C THR A 477 -4.02 -18.67 -4.13
N MET A 478 -3.12 -17.77 -4.55
CA MET A 478 -3.42 -16.35 -4.81
C MET A 478 -3.11 -15.92 -6.25
N LYS A 479 -3.42 -16.77 -7.25
CA LYS A 479 -3.12 -16.49 -8.68
C LYS A 479 -3.60 -15.14 -9.18
N TYR A 480 -4.64 -14.57 -8.57
CA TYR A 480 -5.20 -13.27 -8.93
C TYR A 480 -4.21 -12.11 -8.73
N VAL A 481 -3.22 -12.24 -7.84
CA VAL A 481 -2.24 -11.16 -7.58
C VAL A 481 -1.46 -10.79 -8.84
N ARG A 482 -1.28 -11.74 -9.78
CA ARG A 482 -0.60 -11.52 -11.06
C ARG A 482 -1.30 -10.48 -11.95
N PHE A 483 -2.58 -10.20 -11.70
CA PHE A 483 -3.39 -9.24 -12.45
C PHE A 483 -3.50 -7.88 -11.78
N LEU A 484 -2.98 -7.72 -10.56
CA LEU A 484 -3.04 -6.45 -9.86
C LEU A 484 -2.09 -5.44 -10.51
N PRO A 485 -2.55 -4.24 -10.85
CA PRO A 485 -1.68 -3.21 -11.44
C PRO A 485 -0.59 -2.74 -10.47
N HIS A 486 -0.79 -2.94 -9.16
CA HIS A 486 0.14 -2.55 -8.10
C HIS A 486 1.46 -3.33 -8.10
N ILE A 487 1.49 -4.54 -8.67
CA ILE A 487 2.71 -5.36 -8.73
C ILE A 487 3.54 -5.13 -10.00
N TRP A 488 3.16 -4.17 -10.83
CA TRP A 488 3.87 -3.86 -12.05
C TRP A 488 4.72 -2.60 -11.89
N ASP A 489 5.90 -2.60 -12.51
CA ASP A 489 6.66 -1.38 -12.76
C ASP A 489 5.89 -0.43 -13.68
N ASP A 490 6.31 0.84 -13.77
CA ASP A 490 5.58 1.84 -14.55
C ASP A 490 5.62 1.56 -16.06
N GLU A 491 6.70 0.96 -16.55
CA GLU A 491 6.86 0.54 -17.94
C GLU A 491 6.24 -0.81 -18.26
N LYS A 492 5.67 -1.50 -17.28
CA LYS A 492 5.12 -2.86 -17.39
C LYS A 492 6.11 -3.86 -17.98
N THR A 493 7.37 -3.73 -17.60
CA THR A 493 8.45 -4.59 -18.08
C THR A 493 8.61 -5.83 -17.21
N PHE A 494 8.34 -5.71 -15.90
CA PHE A 494 8.38 -6.85 -14.98
C PHE A 494 7.38 -6.66 -13.83
N ARG A 495 7.23 -7.70 -13.03
CA ARG A 495 6.39 -7.68 -11.83
C ARG A 495 7.24 -7.65 -10.57
N PHE A 496 6.77 -6.91 -9.57
CA PHE A 496 7.31 -6.96 -8.20
C PHE A 496 6.87 -8.25 -7.49
N LEU A 497 7.13 -9.39 -8.12
CA LEU A 497 6.77 -10.71 -7.65
C LEU A 497 8.01 -11.61 -7.72
N ALA A 498 8.51 -12.04 -6.56
CA ALA A 498 9.63 -12.94 -6.47
C ALA A 498 9.23 -14.25 -5.79
N THR A 499 9.47 -15.37 -6.48
CA THR A 499 9.25 -16.73 -5.99
C THR A 499 10.51 -17.57 -6.02
N ASP A 500 11.59 -17.03 -6.58
CA ASP A 500 12.90 -17.66 -6.66
C ASP A 500 14.03 -16.62 -6.57
N THR A 501 15.27 -17.08 -6.48
CA THR A 501 16.45 -16.20 -6.35
C THR A 501 16.63 -15.27 -7.55
N ALA A 502 16.29 -15.70 -8.77
CA ALA A 502 16.47 -14.89 -9.96
C ALA A 502 15.47 -13.71 -9.99
N SER A 503 14.20 -13.99 -9.71
CA SER A 503 13.18 -12.94 -9.59
C SER A 503 13.43 -12.02 -8.40
N ALA A 504 13.93 -12.55 -7.28
CA ALA A 504 14.34 -11.75 -6.13
C ALA A 504 15.44 -10.73 -6.50
N TYR A 505 16.41 -11.17 -7.28
CA TYR A 505 17.50 -10.31 -7.73
C TYR A 505 16.98 -9.14 -8.58
N LEU A 506 16.09 -9.40 -9.52
CA LEU A 506 15.49 -8.35 -10.37
C LEU A 506 14.72 -7.31 -9.54
N VAL A 507 13.92 -7.79 -8.59
CA VAL A 507 13.19 -6.92 -7.65
C VAL A 507 14.16 -6.11 -6.80
N GLY A 508 15.21 -6.75 -6.27
CA GLY A 508 16.23 -6.10 -5.45
C GLY A 508 16.98 -4.99 -6.19
N GLU A 509 17.39 -5.24 -7.42
CA GLU A 509 18.05 -4.25 -8.27
C GLU A 509 17.16 -3.04 -8.58
N TYR A 510 15.87 -3.29 -8.81
CA TYR A 510 14.94 -2.19 -9.02
C TYR A 510 14.76 -1.36 -7.75
N LEU A 511 14.53 -1.99 -6.61
CA LEU A 511 14.38 -1.30 -5.33
C LEU A 511 15.64 -0.53 -4.94
N ASN A 512 16.82 -1.10 -5.15
CA ASN A 512 18.09 -0.40 -4.93
C ASN A 512 18.13 0.93 -5.68
N ARG A 513 17.82 0.92 -6.98
CA ARG A 513 17.82 2.14 -7.80
C ARG A 513 16.82 3.20 -7.34
N GLN A 514 15.67 2.76 -6.84
CA GLN A 514 14.63 3.68 -6.39
C GLN A 514 14.89 4.27 -5.00
N ILE A 515 15.51 3.49 -4.10
CA ILE A 515 15.57 3.79 -2.67
C ILE A 515 16.98 4.22 -2.23
N GLU A 516 18.06 3.70 -2.86
CA GLU A 516 19.43 3.94 -2.39
C GLU A 516 19.77 5.43 -2.24
N GLN A 517 19.32 6.25 -3.19
CA GLN A 517 19.54 7.70 -3.15
C GLN A 517 18.73 8.42 -2.06
N GLU A 518 17.66 7.81 -1.56
CA GLU A 518 16.81 8.42 -0.54
C GLU A 518 17.43 8.34 0.86
N PHE A 519 18.34 7.39 1.10
CA PHE A 519 19.09 7.32 2.36
C PHE A 519 20.06 8.50 2.55
N GLU A 520 20.44 9.19 1.48
CA GLU A 520 21.33 10.34 1.52
C GLU A 520 20.57 11.67 1.60
N LYS A 521 19.25 11.64 1.41
CA LYS A 521 18.39 12.84 1.38
C LYS A 521 17.67 12.99 2.71
N THR A 522 17.75 14.19 3.28
CA THR A 522 16.95 14.57 4.44
C THR A 522 15.68 15.26 3.95
N ARG A 523 14.65 14.46 3.67
CA ARG A 523 13.33 14.99 3.28
C ARG A 523 12.20 14.19 3.92
N ASP A 524 11.07 14.87 4.12
CA ASP A 524 9.89 14.25 4.68
C ASP A 524 9.24 13.25 3.70
N LEU A 525 8.58 12.23 4.25
CA LEU A 525 7.83 11.25 3.46
C LEU A 525 6.81 11.91 2.52
N SER A 526 6.15 12.99 2.96
CA SER A 526 5.18 13.74 2.16
C SER A 526 5.78 14.40 0.90
N GLU A 527 7.05 14.80 0.95
CA GLU A 527 7.78 15.33 -0.20
C GLU A 527 8.20 14.23 -1.17
N LEU A 528 8.70 13.12 -0.62
CA LEU A 528 9.06 11.94 -1.41
C LEU A 528 7.87 11.43 -2.23
N LEU A 529 6.68 11.33 -1.62
CA LEU A 529 5.48 10.81 -2.26
C LEU A 529 4.87 11.72 -3.35
N LYS A 530 5.33 12.95 -3.48
CA LYS A 530 4.99 13.80 -4.65
C LYS A 530 5.67 13.32 -5.93
N GLU A 531 6.84 12.71 -5.80
CA GLU A 531 7.71 12.33 -6.91
C GLU A 531 7.73 10.83 -7.18
N LYS A 532 7.60 10.01 -6.12
CA LYS A 532 7.76 8.56 -6.19
C LYS A 532 6.57 7.82 -5.58
N ALA A 533 6.33 6.61 -6.05
CA ALA A 533 5.39 5.68 -5.42
C ALA A 533 5.95 5.12 -4.11
N TYR A 534 5.06 4.76 -3.19
CA TYR A 534 5.38 4.05 -1.96
C TYR A 534 5.43 2.54 -2.22
N TYR A 535 6.42 1.84 -1.67
CA TYR A 535 6.59 0.40 -1.84
C TYR A 535 6.17 -0.34 -0.57
N VAL A 536 5.20 -1.23 -0.69
CA VAL A 536 4.81 -2.14 0.40
C VAL A 536 5.34 -3.53 0.09
N VAL A 537 6.33 -3.96 0.86
CA VAL A 537 6.97 -5.28 0.73
C VAL A 537 6.27 -6.26 1.66
N LEU A 538 5.65 -7.29 1.09
CA LEU A 538 5.02 -8.39 1.80
C LEU A 538 5.90 -9.64 1.64
N ALA A 539 6.67 -9.96 2.68
CA ALA A 539 7.70 -10.99 2.65
C ALA A 539 7.24 -12.26 3.38
N TRP A 540 6.85 -13.26 2.60
CA TRP A 540 6.52 -14.59 3.09
C TRP A 540 7.74 -15.50 3.14
N ASN A 541 8.55 -15.50 2.07
CA ASN A 541 9.72 -16.35 1.95
C ASN A 541 10.98 -15.63 2.50
N LYS A 542 11.49 -16.14 3.63
CA LYS A 542 12.70 -15.61 4.29
C LYS A 542 13.94 -15.75 3.42
N GLN A 543 14.11 -16.88 2.70
CA GLN A 543 15.31 -17.12 1.89
C GLN A 543 15.40 -16.14 0.72
N ILE A 544 14.27 -15.78 0.13
CA ILE A 544 14.16 -14.76 -0.92
C ILE A 544 14.47 -13.39 -0.31
N PHE A 545 13.83 -13.07 0.83
CA PHE A 545 14.03 -11.80 1.53
C PHE A 545 15.50 -11.56 1.90
N ASP A 546 16.19 -12.58 2.38
CA ASP A 546 17.60 -12.50 2.80
C ASP A 546 18.56 -12.16 1.66
N LYS A 547 18.16 -12.30 0.39
CA LYS A 547 18.93 -11.89 -0.79
C LYS A 547 18.83 -10.39 -1.11
N LEU A 548 17.84 -9.68 -0.53
CA LEU A 548 17.57 -8.27 -0.79
C LEU A 548 18.23 -7.41 0.29
N GLU A 549 19.51 -7.08 0.13
CA GLU A 549 20.27 -6.28 1.11
C GLU A 549 19.65 -4.90 1.37
N ILE A 550 19.00 -4.31 0.36
CA ILE A 550 18.29 -3.02 0.50
C ILE A 550 17.19 -3.07 1.55
N LEU A 551 16.46 -4.18 1.64
CA LEU A 551 15.38 -4.33 2.63
C LEU A 551 15.92 -4.45 4.04
N LYS A 552 17.07 -5.10 4.22
CA LYS A 552 17.76 -5.15 5.52
C LYS A 552 18.24 -3.77 5.95
N ARG A 553 18.67 -2.94 4.99
CA ARG A 553 19.05 -1.55 5.26
C ARG A 553 17.83 -0.72 5.66
N VAL A 554 16.70 -0.84 4.93
CA VAL A 554 15.43 -0.18 5.29
C VAL A 554 14.99 -0.54 6.70
N MET A 555 15.06 -1.83 7.09
CA MET A 555 14.66 -2.26 8.44
C MET A 555 15.52 -1.68 9.56
N LYS A 556 16.79 -1.41 9.30
CA LYS A 556 17.74 -0.86 10.29
C LYS A 556 17.62 0.65 10.47
N ASP A 557 17.02 1.32 9.50
CA ASP A 557 16.88 2.77 9.53
C ASP A 557 15.63 3.16 10.35
N ASP A 558 15.74 4.26 11.08
CA ASP A 558 14.63 4.81 11.85
C ASP A 558 13.73 5.71 10.99
N THR A 559 14.18 6.08 9.81
CA THR A 559 13.48 6.95 8.87
C THR A 559 12.78 6.13 7.78
N ASN A 560 11.53 6.49 7.48
CA ASN A 560 10.78 5.87 6.41
C ASN A 560 11.14 6.49 5.04
N HIS A 561 11.84 5.72 4.22
CA HIS A 561 12.26 6.12 2.87
C HIS A 561 11.25 5.74 1.76
N GLY A 562 9.95 5.73 2.07
CA GLY A 562 8.89 5.37 1.11
C GLY A 562 8.74 3.85 0.93
N VAL A 563 9.17 3.08 1.94
CA VAL A 563 9.10 1.62 1.91
C VAL A 563 8.63 1.10 3.26
N SER A 564 7.67 0.18 3.25
CA SER A 564 7.34 -0.63 4.42
C SER A 564 7.60 -2.11 4.15
N VAL A 565 7.99 -2.81 5.21
CA VAL A 565 8.30 -4.24 5.18
C VAL A 565 7.40 -4.96 6.18
N VAL A 566 6.56 -5.87 5.68
CA VAL A 566 5.75 -6.76 6.49
C VAL A 566 6.22 -8.19 6.28
N THR A 567 6.69 -8.82 7.34
CA THR A 567 7.23 -10.18 7.29
C THR A 567 6.25 -11.20 7.86
N PHE A 568 6.18 -12.37 7.22
CA PHE A 568 5.33 -13.50 7.61
C PHE A 568 6.18 -14.72 8.00
N PHE A 569 7.36 -14.49 8.59
CA PHE A 569 8.30 -15.55 8.93
C PHE A 569 7.83 -16.34 10.16
N GLU A 570 8.50 -17.46 10.44
CA GLU A 570 8.25 -18.24 11.65
C GLU A 570 8.78 -17.53 12.90
N GLU A 571 9.86 -16.78 12.75
CA GLU A 571 10.50 -16.00 13.82
C GLU A 571 10.45 -14.52 13.49
N VAL A 572 10.29 -13.69 14.52
CA VAL A 572 10.32 -12.23 14.40
C VAL A 572 11.72 -11.80 13.98
N PRO A 573 11.88 -11.08 12.86
CA PRO A 573 13.20 -10.55 12.48
C PRO A 573 13.63 -9.42 13.42
N GLN A 574 14.91 -9.11 13.43
CA GLN A 574 15.45 -7.95 14.13
C GLN A 574 14.90 -6.65 13.52
N TYR A 575 14.86 -5.59 14.32
CA TYR A 575 14.42 -4.23 13.92
C TYR A 575 12.94 -4.08 13.58
N VAL A 576 12.11 -5.04 13.96
CA VAL A 576 10.65 -4.92 13.85
C VAL A 576 10.14 -3.87 14.83
N GLN A 577 9.23 -3.02 14.38
CA GLN A 577 8.64 -1.94 15.18
C GLN A 577 7.31 -2.39 15.80
N GLU A 578 6.65 -3.35 15.16
CA GLU A 578 5.31 -3.79 15.51
C GLU A 578 5.15 -5.29 15.21
N ILE A 579 4.55 -6.04 16.11
CA ILE A 579 4.29 -7.47 15.96
C ILE A 579 2.80 -7.73 16.00
N ILE A 580 2.30 -8.46 15.00
CA ILE A 580 0.93 -8.96 14.93
C ILE A 580 0.96 -10.46 15.22
N ASN A 581 0.34 -10.85 16.32
CA ASN A 581 0.17 -12.25 16.73
C ASN A 581 -1.21 -12.71 16.30
N LEU A 582 -1.28 -13.64 15.37
CA LEU A 582 -2.52 -14.25 14.88
C LEU A 582 -2.79 -15.55 15.63
N HIS A 583 -4.01 -15.71 16.10
CA HIS A 583 -4.46 -16.86 16.88
C HIS A 583 -5.71 -17.47 16.26
N SER A 584 -5.84 -18.80 16.34
CA SER A 584 -7.01 -19.53 15.85
C SER A 584 -8.13 -19.67 16.90
N ASP A 585 -7.76 -19.63 18.18
CA ASP A 585 -8.60 -20.00 19.34
C ASP A 585 -8.91 -18.84 20.28
N ARG A 586 -8.28 -17.69 20.06
CA ARG A 586 -8.47 -16.47 20.86
C ARG A 586 -8.34 -15.23 19.99
N ALA A 587 -8.58 -14.04 20.56
CA ALA A 587 -8.36 -12.77 19.87
C ALA A 587 -6.89 -12.60 19.44
N ASN A 588 -6.70 -12.02 18.25
CA ASN A 588 -5.39 -11.63 17.76
C ASN A 588 -4.86 -10.44 18.57
N GLU A 589 -3.57 -10.21 18.52
CA GLU A 589 -2.92 -9.18 19.32
C GLU A 589 -1.88 -8.41 18.49
N ILE A 590 -1.86 -7.09 18.63
CA ILE A 590 -0.85 -6.22 18.09
C ILE A 590 0.00 -5.67 19.24
N THR A 591 1.32 -5.74 19.09
CA THR A 591 2.27 -5.29 20.10
C THR A 591 3.21 -4.26 19.47
N TYR A 592 3.24 -3.06 20.03
CA TYR A 592 4.11 -1.97 19.62
C TYR A 592 5.43 -2.03 20.40
N LEU A 593 6.56 -2.16 19.70
CA LEU A 593 7.88 -2.35 20.36
C LEU A 593 8.61 -1.03 20.65
N LYS A 594 8.24 0.07 19.96
CA LYS A 594 8.86 1.39 20.16
C LYS A 594 8.25 2.20 21.30
N GLU A 595 7.03 1.91 21.71
CA GLU A 595 6.38 2.59 22.84
C GLU A 595 6.78 1.93 24.15
N SER A 596 7.20 2.74 25.13
CA SER A 596 7.69 2.28 26.44
C SER A 596 6.60 1.62 27.33
N GLU A 597 5.36 1.69 26.90
CA GLU A 597 4.23 0.97 27.48
C GLU A 597 3.79 -0.09 26.47
N ASN A 598 3.96 -1.38 26.82
CA ASN A 598 3.49 -2.51 26.03
C ASN A 598 1.96 -2.47 25.89
N TYR A 599 1.47 -1.70 24.96
CA TYR A 599 0.06 -1.65 24.62
C TYR A 599 -0.22 -2.82 23.66
N GLY A 600 -0.79 -3.90 24.21
CA GLY A 600 -1.34 -4.97 23.40
C GLY A 600 -2.78 -4.65 23.03
N GLU A 601 -3.06 -4.22 21.81
CA GLU A 601 -4.43 -4.12 21.31
C GLU A 601 -4.91 -5.49 20.82
N LYS A 602 -6.08 -5.91 21.28
CA LYS A 602 -6.71 -7.16 20.84
C LYS A 602 -7.70 -6.89 19.71
N PHE A 603 -7.73 -7.77 18.72
CA PHE A 603 -8.64 -7.69 17.59
C PHE A 603 -9.12 -9.06 17.11
N VAL A 604 -10.25 -9.09 16.41
CA VAL A 604 -10.84 -10.29 15.81
C VAL A 604 -10.99 -10.13 14.31
#